data_07c8381ef0a368bdcb2ec546a7bec7ff
#
_entry.id   07c8381ef0a368bdcb2ec546a7bec7ff
#
_cell.length_a   1.000
_cell.length_b   1.000
_cell.length_c   1.000
_cell.angle_alpha   90.00
_cell.angle_beta   90.00
_cell.angle_gamma   90.00
#
_symmetry.space_group_name_H-M   'P 1'
#
loop_
_entity.id
_entity.type
_entity.pdbx_description
1 polymer ?
#
loop_
_entity_poly.entity_id
_entity_poly.type
_entity_poly.pdbx_seq_one_letter_code
_entity_poly.pdbx_strand_id
1 'polypeptide(L)'
;MTDASPPYPNANPNPAPNPDAGSDAGSDADFDDLLAFTPVPMQRRRADGWSAERQRRFITALSVMGAVGPAARAVGMGRASAYRLRERAGAAGFAEAWDIAIACGADLQFHTALDQAINGVTTVRVMRGGMVEVVNAPDRKVLNAALLSKTRLSAALSAQALAVKATRET
;
A
#
# COMPACT_ATOMS: atom_id res chain seq x y z
N MET A 1 48.98 -32.24 20.06
CA MET A 1 47.55 -32.49 19.92
C MET A 1 46.97 -31.24 19.28
N THR A 2 46.82 -31.27 17.97
CA THR A 2 46.44 -30.12 17.12
C THR A 2 44.95 -30.30 16.86
N ASP A 3 44.14 -29.43 17.46
CA ASP A 3 42.71 -29.37 17.22
C ASP A 3 42.48 -28.54 15.94
N ALA A 4 42.13 -29.21 14.86
CA ALA A 4 41.82 -28.60 13.60
C ALA A 4 40.28 -28.56 13.46
N SER A 5 39.68 -27.41 13.82
CA SER A 5 38.30 -27.13 13.47
C SER A 5 38.14 -27.09 11.94
N PRO A 6 37.11 -27.73 11.37
CA PRO A 6 36.87 -27.70 9.93
C PRO A 6 36.35 -26.31 9.52
N PRO A 7 36.73 -25.84 8.32
CA PRO A 7 36.19 -24.57 7.78
C PRO A 7 34.72 -24.72 7.40
N TYR A 8 33.89 -23.79 7.82
CA TYR A 8 32.52 -23.64 7.35
C TYR A 8 32.49 -23.46 5.82
N PRO A 9 31.71 -24.23 5.09
CA PRO A 9 31.50 -23.94 3.67
C PRO A 9 30.56 -22.73 3.56
N ASN A 10 31.18 -21.56 3.36
CA ASN A 10 30.45 -20.38 2.92
C ASN A 10 30.26 -20.49 1.41
N ALA A 11 29.22 -21.17 0.97
CA ALA A 11 28.77 -21.15 -0.40
C ALA A 11 27.29 -20.80 -0.39
N ASN A 12 27.02 -19.51 -0.40
CA ASN A 12 25.74 -19.01 -0.89
C ASN A 12 25.95 -18.68 -2.38
N PRO A 13 25.64 -19.58 -3.31
CA PRO A 13 25.61 -19.21 -4.71
C PRO A 13 24.41 -18.29 -4.87
N ASN A 14 24.68 -17.01 -5.11
CA ASN A 14 23.70 -16.04 -5.59
C ASN A 14 22.93 -16.71 -6.74
N PRO A 15 21.62 -16.98 -6.60
CA PRO A 15 20.87 -17.57 -7.69
C PRO A 15 20.94 -16.61 -8.86
N ALA A 16 21.32 -17.13 -10.02
CA ALA A 16 21.30 -16.38 -11.26
C ALA A 16 19.93 -15.71 -11.44
N PRO A 17 19.87 -14.49 -11.99
CA PRO A 17 18.61 -13.82 -12.24
C PRO A 17 17.72 -14.74 -13.09
N ASN A 18 16.54 -15.04 -12.59
CA ASN A 18 15.55 -15.86 -13.27
C ASN A 18 15.15 -15.16 -14.58
N PRO A 19 15.41 -15.71 -15.76
CA PRO A 19 15.05 -15.08 -17.03
C PRO A 19 13.53 -15.05 -17.27
N ASP A 20 12.72 -15.73 -16.43
CA ASP A 20 11.27 -15.72 -16.43
C ASP A 20 10.65 -14.77 -15.41
N ALA A 21 11.39 -13.78 -14.92
CA ALA A 21 10.78 -12.62 -14.28
C ALA A 21 10.00 -11.87 -15.38
N GLY A 22 8.83 -12.41 -15.70
CA GLY A 22 7.89 -11.85 -16.65
C GLY A 22 7.68 -10.40 -16.30
N SER A 23 7.94 -9.56 -17.26
CA SER A 23 7.66 -8.14 -17.27
C SER A 23 6.23 -7.95 -16.75
N ASP A 24 6.11 -7.43 -15.54
CA ASP A 24 4.86 -6.99 -14.94
C ASP A 24 4.47 -5.66 -15.63
N ALA A 25 4.28 -5.74 -16.95
CA ALA A 25 3.90 -4.62 -17.81
C ALA A 25 2.45 -4.17 -17.58
N GLY A 26 1.68 -4.90 -16.75
CA GLY A 26 0.33 -4.52 -16.34
C GLY A 26 0.29 -3.39 -15.30
N SER A 27 1.34 -3.27 -14.49
CA SER A 27 1.35 -2.35 -13.36
C SER A 27 1.49 -0.88 -13.77
N ASP A 28 2.28 -0.57 -14.80
CA ASP A 28 2.56 0.82 -15.19
C ASP A 28 1.37 1.44 -15.95
N ALA A 29 0.66 0.67 -16.77
CA ALA A 29 -0.52 1.14 -17.50
C ALA A 29 -1.69 1.46 -16.56
N ASP A 30 -1.91 0.64 -15.53
CA ASP A 30 -2.95 0.86 -14.52
C ASP A 30 -2.66 2.10 -13.66
N PHE A 31 -1.39 2.41 -13.40
CA PHE A 31 -1.00 3.61 -12.67
C PHE A 31 -1.18 4.90 -13.51
N ASP A 32 -0.88 4.85 -14.79
CA ASP A 32 -1.07 6.00 -15.70
C ASP A 32 -2.57 6.32 -15.85
N ASP A 33 -3.43 5.32 -15.96
CA ASP A 33 -4.89 5.50 -16.01
C ASP A 33 -5.44 6.04 -14.67
N LEU A 34 -4.92 5.59 -13.54
CA LEU A 34 -5.26 6.11 -12.22
C LEU A 34 -4.96 7.61 -12.07
N LEU A 35 -3.92 8.12 -12.75
CA LEU A 35 -3.53 9.53 -12.73
C LEU A 35 -4.21 10.39 -13.78
N ALA A 36 -4.92 9.77 -14.74
CA ALA A 36 -5.62 10.45 -15.83
C ALA A 36 -6.91 11.16 -15.40
N PHE A 37 -7.30 11.06 -14.11
CA PHE A 37 -8.51 11.71 -13.60
C PHE A 37 -8.46 13.24 -13.73
N THR A 38 -9.63 13.86 -13.87
CA THR A 38 -9.76 15.33 -13.88
C THR A 38 -9.67 15.86 -12.44
N PRO A 39 -8.64 16.67 -12.11
CA PRO A 39 -8.52 17.26 -10.79
C PRO A 39 -9.66 18.21 -10.44
N VAL A 40 -10.06 18.24 -9.18
CA VAL A 40 -11.09 19.15 -8.67
C VAL A 40 -10.66 20.61 -8.91
N PRO A 41 -11.46 21.42 -9.58
CA PRO A 41 -11.13 22.82 -9.82
C PRO A 41 -11.15 23.62 -8.52
N MET A 42 -10.07 24.36 -8.27
CA MET A 42 -9.93 25.19 -7.08
C MET A 42 -10.14 26.65 -7.40
N GLN A 43 -11.20 27.27 -6.84
CA GLN A 43 -11.53 28.68 -7.04
C GLN A 43 -10.45 29.65 -6.58
N ARG A 44 -9.66 29.29 -5.57
CA ARG A 44 -8.53 30.10 -5.07
C ARG A 44 -7.28 29.25 -5.01
N ARG A 45 -6.25 29.68 -5.72
CA ARG A 45 -4.90 29.11 -5.61
C ARG A 45 -4.23 29.63 -4.37
N ARG A 46 -4.22 28.82 -3.29
CA ARG A 46 -3.35 29.06 -2.15
C ARG A 46 -2.06 28.25 -2.32
N ALA A 47 -0.92 28.81 -1.95
CA ALA A 47 0.37 28.12 -2.06
C ALA A 47 0.41 26.80 -1.29
N ASP A 48 -0.30 26.73 -0.18
CA ASP A 48 -0.45 25.55 0.70
C ASP A 48 -1.73 24.74 0.45
N GLY A 49 -2.54 25.10 -0.57
CA GLY A 49 -3.82 24.45 -0.91
C GLY A 49 -3.69 23.24 -1.82
N TRP A 50 -4.84 22.64 -2.16
CA TRP A 50 -4.98 21.55 -3.11
C TRP A 50 -4.76 22.02 -4.55
N SER A 51 -3.54 21.89 -5.10
CA SER A 51 -3.29 22.07 -6.52
C SER A 51 -3.59 20.76 -7.28
N ALA A 52 -3.76 20.82 -8.61
CA ALA A 52 -3.95 19.65 -9.46
C ALA A 52 -2.82 18.61 -9.26
N GLU A 53 -1.59 19.11 -9.20
CA GLU A 53 -0.43 18.24 -8.96
C GLU A 53 -0.44 17.60 -7.56
N ARG A 54 -0.82 18.37 -6.52
CA ARG A 54 -0.93 17.83 -5.16
C ARG A 54 -2.05 16.79 -5.04
N GLN A 55 -3.13 16.94 -5.81
CA GLN A 55 -4.19 15.96 -5.91
C GLN A 55 -3.67 14.66 -6.54
N ARG A 56 -2.92 14.72 -7.64
CA ARG A 56 -2.32 13.53 -8.26
C ARG A 56 -1.33 12.85 -7.33
N ARG A 57 -0.41 13.59 -6.72
CA ARG A 57 0.53 13.05 -5.71
C ARG A 57 -0.19 12.39 -4.53
N PHE A 58 -1.32 12.93 -4.13
CA PHE A 58 -2.14 12.33 -3.06
C PHE A 58 -2.72 10.98 -3.51
N ILE A 59 -3.27 10.87 -4.72
CA ILE A 59 -3.79 9.61 -5.27
C ILE A 59 -2.68 8.57 -5.39
N THR A 60 -1.50 8.95 -5.90
CA THR A 60 -0.32 8.07 -5.93
C THR A 60 0.10 7.62 -4.53
N ALA A 61 0.17 8.53 -3.56
CA ALA A 61 0.50 8.16 -2.19
C ALA A 61 -0.57 7.24 -1.57
N LEU A 62 -1.84 7.43 -1.93
CA LEU A 62 -2.95 6.62 -1.45
C LEU A 62 -2.93 5.20 -2.02
N SER A 63 -2.56 5.03 -3.31
CA SER A 63 -2.45 3.72 -3.95
C SER A 63 -1.29 2.87 -3.39
N VAL A 64 -0.26 3.51 -2.86
CA VAL A 64 0.86 2.80 -2.21
C VAL A 64 0.57 2.55 -0.73
N MET A 65 0.03 3.54 -0.03
CA MET A 65 -0.14 3.48 1.44
C MET A 65 -1.44 2.82 1.88
N GLY A 66 -2.45 2.72 1.02
CA GLY A 66 -3.78 2.17 1.33
C GLY A 66 -4.53 2.91 2.45
N ALA A 67 -4.03 4.07 2.89
CA ALA A 67 -4.57 4.79 4.04
C ALA A 67 -4.53 6.31 3.86
N VAL A 68 -5.69 6.96 4.03
CA VAL A 68 -5.89 8.40 3.79
C VAL A 68 -5.03 9.29 4.68
N GLY A 69 -4.85 8.92 5.95
CA GLY A 69 -4.09 9.73 6.90
C GLY A 69 -2.61 9.87 6.53
N PRO A 70 -1.88 8.76 6.33
CA PRO A 70 -0.51 8.78 5.82
C PRO A 70 -0.37 9.47 4.47
N ALA A 71 -1.23 9.15 3.49
CA ALA A 71 -1.19 9.75 2.16
C ALA A 71 -1.39 11.27 2.19
N ALA A 72 -2.33 11.77 2.98
CA ALA A 72 -2.54 13.21 3.15
C ALA A 72 -1.31 13.90 3.77
N ARG A 73 -0.71 13.30 4.79
CA ARG A 73 0.54 13.82 5.40
C ARG A 73 1.70 13.86 4.42
N ALA A 74 1.84 12.85 3.57
CA ALA A 74 2.90 12.77 2.56
C ALA A 74 2.87 13.96 1.58
N VAL A 75 1.68 14.52 1.31
CA VAL A 75 1.52 15.70 0.45
C VAL A 75 1.35 17.01 1.24
N GLY A 76 1.60 16.99 2.55
CA GLY A 76 1.49 18.16 3.42
C GLY A 76 0.07 18.61 3.68
N MET A 77 -0.93 17.72 3.60
CA MET A 77 -2.35 18.02 3.78
C MET A 77 -2.95 17.29 4.99
N GLY A 78 -4.00 17.87 5.56
CA GLY A 78 -4.74 17.22 6.63
C GLY A 78 -5.75 16.21 6.11
N ARG A 79 -5.95 15.09 6.83
CA ARG A 79 -6.94 14.06 6.52
C ARG A 79 -8.36 14.64 6.29
N ALA A 80 -8.82 15.51 7.18
CA ALA A 80 -10.13 16.15 7.06
C ALA A 80 -10.24 17.03 5.79
N SER A 81 -9.13 17.64 5.37
CA SER A 81 -9.06 18.45 4.14
C SER A 81 -9.22 17.58 2.90
N ALA A 82 -8.65 16.36 2.90
CA ALA A 82 -8.78 15.41 1.80
C ALA A 82 -10.24 14.94 1.64
N TYR A 83 -10.92 14.60 2.72
CA TYR A 83 -12.35 14.23 2.67
C TYR A 83 -13.22 15.39 2.17
N ARG A 84 -12.98 16.62 2.65
CA ARG A 84 -13.69 17.80 2.15
C ARG A 84 -13.46 18.07 0.66
N LEU A 85 -12.29 17.71 0.14
CA LEU A 85 -12.01 17.81 -1.29
C LEU A 85 -12.83 16.80 -2.07
N ARG A 86 -12.93 15.56 -1.60
CA ARG A 86 -13.71 14.48 -2.22
C ARG A 86 -15.21 14.80 -2.32
N GLU A 87 -15.75 15.53 -1.35
CA GLU A 87 -17.16 15.92 -1.29
C GLU A 87 -17.52 17.17 -2.10
N ARG A 88 -16.54 17.80 -2.75
CA ARG A 88 -16.78 19.04 -3.52
C ARG A 88 -17.53 18.78 -4.82
N ALA A 89 -18.26 19.79 -5.24
CA ALA A 89 -18.83 19.82 -6.60
C ALA A 89 -17.69 19.70 -7.64
N GLY A 90 -17.86 18.80 -8.61
CA GLY A 90 -16.85 18.52 -9.63
C GLY A 90 -15.72 17.55 -9.16
N ALA A 91 -15.89 16.89 -8.04
CA ALA A 91 -14.90 15.93 -7.51
C ALA A 91 -15.14 14.49 -8.00
N ALA A 92 -16.06 14.22 -8.91
CA ALA A 92 -16.41 12.86 -9.31
C ALA A 92 -15.20 12.04 -9.77
N GLY A 93 -14.39 12.56 -10.69
CA GLY A 93 -13.18 11.87 -11.16
C GLY A 93 -12.13 11.68 -10.06
N PHE A 94 -11.97 12.66 -9.17
CA PHE A 94 -11.08 12.51 -8.02
C PHE A 94 -11.60 11.46 -7.02
N ALA A 95 -12.91 11.37 -6.80
CA ALA A 95 -13.52 10.39 -5.92
C ALA A 95 -13.38 8.96 -6.47
N GLU A 96 -13.54 8.79 -7.78
CA GLU A 96 -13.33 7.51 -8.46
C GLU A 96 -11.87 7.06 -8.38
N ALA A 97 -10.93 7.94 -8.72
CA ALA A 97 -9.49 7.66 -8.56
C ALA A 97 -9.10 7.36 -7.11
N TRP A 98 -9.74 8.02 -6.15
CA TRP A 98 -9.56 7.71 -4.73
C TRP A 98 -9.99 6.29 -4.37
N ASP A 99 -11.16 5.85 -4.83
CA ASP A 99 -11.69 4.53 -4.50
C ASP A 99 -10.83 3.42 -5.12
N ILE A 100 -10.36 3.60 -6.36
CA ILE A 100 -9.40 2.72 -7.02
C ILE A 100 -8.07 2.70 -6.25
N ALA A 101 -7.53 3.88 -5.89
CA ALA A 101 -6.26 3.97 -5.16
C ALA A 101 -6.30 3.28 -3.80
N ILE A 102 -7.40 3.38 -3.06
CA ILE A 102 -7.56 2.65 -1.79
C ILE A 102 -7.58 1.14 -2.02
N ALA A 103 -8.26 0.67 -3.05
CA ALA A 103 -8.32 -0.76 -3.38
C ALA A 103 -6.92 -1.29 -3.73
N CYS A 104 -6.18 -0.61 -4.61
CA CYS A 104 -4.80 -0.95 -4.95
C CYS A 104 -3.88 -0.97 -3.72
N GLY A 105 -3.96 0.06 -2.89
CA GLY A 105 -3.14 0.14 -1.67
C GLY A 105 -3.48 -0.95 -0.65
N ALA A 106 -4.74 -1.34 -0.53
CA ALA A 106 -5.16 -2.42 0.35
C ALA A 106 -4.64 -3.79 -0.14
N ASP A 107 -4.67 -4.03 -1.45
CA ASP A 107 -4.13 -5.25 -2.04
C ASP A 107 -2.61 -5.32 -1.91
N LEU A 108 -1.89 -4.24 -2.17
CA LEU A 108 -0.44 -4.16 -1.96
C LEU A 108 -0.05 -4.45 -0.50
N GLN A 109 -0.75 -3.84 0.45
CA GLN A 109 -0.52 -4.08 1.88
C GLN A 109 -0.84 -5.53 2.27
N PHE A 110 -1.88 -6.12 1.69
CA PHE A 110 -2.21 -7.53 1.92
C PHE A 110 -1.12 -8.46 1.39
N HIS A 111 -0.65 -8.27 0.16
CA HIS A 111 0.43 -9.07 -0.42
C HIS A 111 1.73 -8.93 0.36
N THR A 112 2.10 -7.72 0.76
CA THR A 112 3.26 -7.46 1.61
C THR A 112 3.15 -8.17 2.95
N ALA A 113 1.99 -8.11 3.60
CA ALA A 113 1.75 -8.79 4.86
C ALA A 113 1.77 -10.32 4.71
N LEU A 114 1.26 -10.84 3.60
CA LEU A 114 1.30 -12.27 3.28
C LEU A 114 2.74 -12.75 3.07
N ASP A 115 3.52 -12.01 2.29
CA ASP A 115 4.94 -12.30 2.07
C ASP A 115 5.71 -12.31 3.40
N GLN A 116 5.55 -11.30 4.23
CA GLN A 116 6.16 -11.23 5.56
C GLN A 116 5.71 -12.38 6.48
N ALA A 117 4.46 -12.81 6.36
CA ALA A 117 3.95 -13.92 7.16
C ALA A 117 4.51 -15.28 6.74
N ILE A 118 4.78 -15.47 5.45
CA ILE A 118 5.30 -16.72 4.88
C ILE A 118 6.83 -16.77 5.02
N ASN A 119 7.51 -15.73 4.53
CA ASN A 119 8.97 -15.67 4.46
C ASN A 119 9.62 -15.16 5.75
N GLY A 120 8.82 -14.61 6.67
CA GLY A 120 9.27 -14.02 7.91
C GLY A 120 9.82 -12.61 7.72
N VAL A 121 10.02 -11.94 8.86
CA VAL A 121 10.69 -10.64 8.92
C VAL A 121 11.98 -10.81 9.71
N THR A 122 13.09 -10.45 9.10
CA THR A 122 14.38 -10.45 9.78
C THR A 122 14.40 -9.32 10.82
N THR A 123 14.34 -9.69 12.08
CA THR A 123 14.42 -8.75 13.20
C THR A 123 15.78 -8.84 13.85
N VAL A 124 16.50 -7.72 13.90
CA VAL A 124 17.76 -7.60 14.61
C VAL A 124 17.49 -7.06 16.00
N ARG A 125 17.79 -7.86 17.02
CA ARG A 125 17.68 -7.45 18.42
C ARG A 125 19.07 -7.23 19.01
N VAL A 126 19.31 -6.03 19.50
CA VAL A 126 20.53 -5.73 20.26
C VAL A 126 20.22 -5.91 21.74
N MET A 127 20.86 -6.91 22.36
CA MET A 127 20.68 -7.19 23.76
C MET A 127 21.63 -6.35 24.64
N ARG A 128 21.32 -6.26 25.94
CA ARG A 128 22.19 -5.62 26.91
C ARG A 128 23.54 -6.36 26.94
N GLY A 129 24.62 -5.66 26.63
CA GLY A 129 25.96 -6.26 26.50
C GLY A 129 26.48 -6.33 25.05
N GLY A 130 25.73 -5.76 24.08
CA GLY A 130 26.17 -5.64 22.68
C GLY A 130 25.98 -6.92 21.84
N MET A 131 25.37 -7.96 22.41
CA MET A 131 25.05 -9.17 21.65
C MET A 131 23.93 -8.86 20.64
N VAL A 132 24.14 -9.26 19.38
CA VAL A 132 23.19 -9.10 18.29
C VAL A 132 22.54 -10.43 17.99
N GLU A 133 21.22 -10.51 18.15
CA GLU A 133 20.40 -11.65 17.76
C GLU A 133 19.66 -11.32 16.47
N VAL A 134 19.81 -12.17 15.45
CA VAL A 134 19.06 -12.06 14.19
C VAL A 134 18.01 -13.17 14.19
N VAL A 135 16.74 -12.78 14.27
CA VAL A 135 15.62 -13.73 14.25
C VAL A 135 14.83 -13.52 12.98
N ASN A 136 14.72 -14.58 12.18
CA ASN A 136 13.80 -14.63 11.05
C ASN A 136 12.70 -15.65 11.37
N ALA A 137 11.49 -15.16 11.61
CA ALA A 137 10.37 -16.02 11.96
C ALA A 137 9.08 -15.55 11.26
N PRO A 138 8.26 -16.48 10.74
CA PRO A 138 6.93 -16.18 10.23
C PRO A 138 6.06 -15.51 11.30
N ASP A 139 5.42 -14.40 10.95
CA ASP A 139 4.54 -13.71 11.90
C ASP A 139 3.06 -14.05 11.65
N ARG A 140 2.57 -15.05 12.38
CA ARG A 140 1.17 -15.47 12.33
C ARG A 140 0.18 -14.38 12.75
N LYS A 141 0.61 -13.40 13.54
CA LYS A 141 -0.25 -12.29 13.97
C LYS A 141 -0.49 -11.33 12.81
N VAL A 142 0.57 -11.05 12.05
CA VAL A 142 0.49 -10.23 10.82
C VAL A 142 -0.40 -10.92 9.79
N LEU A 143 -0.25 -12.23 9.57
CA LEU A 143 -1.09 -13.00 8.66
C LEU A 143 -2.58 -12.92 9.06
N ASN A 144 -2.90 -13.18 10.32
CA ASN A 144 -4.28 -13.10 10.79
C ASN A 144 -4.87 -11.69 10.66
N ALA A 145 -4.08 -10.65 10.98
CA ALA A 145 -4.51 -9.27 10.83
C ALA A 145 -4.78 -8.91 9.35
N ALA A 146 -3.93 -9.36 8.44
CA ALA A 146 -4.10 -9.16 7.00
C ALA A 146 -5.37 -9.86 6.46
N LEU A 147 -5.58 -11.12 6.83
CA LEU A 147 -6.78 -11.87 6.44
C LEU A 147 -8.07 -11.20 6.95
N LEU A 148 -8.09 -10.75 8.21
CA LEU A 148 -9.23 -10.06 8.80
C LEU A 148 -9.48 -8.70 8.11
N SER A 149 -8.45 -7.97 7.72
CA SER A 149 -8.58 -6.70 7.02
C SER A 149 -9.17 -6.89 5.62
N LYS A 150 -8.73 -7.89 4.87
CA LYS A 150 -9.27 -8.23 3.54
C LYS A 150 -10.74 -8.65 3.62
N THR A 151 -11.10 -9.47 4.60
CA THR A 151 -12.49 -9.89 4.82
C THR A 151 -13.41 -8.71 5.13
N ARG A 152 -12.96 -7.77 5.96
CA ARG A 152 -13.73 -6.56 6.29
C ARG A 152 -13.91 -5.65 5.07
N LEU A 153 -12.86 -5.47 4.28
CA LEU A 153 -12.92 -4.64 3.07
C LEU A 153 -13.87 -5.26 2.04
N SER A 154 -13.78 -6.57 1.80
CA SER A 154 -14.66 -7.33 0.91
C SER A 154 -16.11 -7.23 1.36
N ALA A 155 -16.41 -7.37 2.65
CA ALA A 155 -17.76 -7.24 3.19
C ALA A 155 -18.32 -5.81 3.02
N ALA A 156 -17.48 -4.79 3.24
CA ALA A 156 -17.88 -3.38 3.06
C ALA A 156 -18.21 -3.07 1.59
N LEU A 157 -17.38 -3.53 0.65
CA LEU A 157 -17.61 -3.34 -0.79
C LEU A 157 -18.88 -4.07 -1.25
N SER A 158 -19.12 -5.30 -0.76
CA SER A 158 -20.35 -6.05 -1.08
C SER A 158 -21.61 -5.34 -0.54
N ALA A 159 -21.55 -4.80 0.67
CA ALA A 159 -22.66 -4.04 1.26
C ALA A 159 -22.94 -2.76 0.47
N GLN A 160 -21.91 -2.06 0.02
CA GLN A 160 -22.01 -0.85 -0.78
C GLN A 160 -22.60 -1.14 -2.18
N ALA A 161 -22.18 -2.22 -2.81
CA ALA A 161 -22.71 -2.67 -4.12
C ALA A 161 -24.21 -3.02 -4.02
N LEU A 162 -24.63 -3.67 -2.95
CA LEU A 162 -26.03 -3.99 -2.69
C LEU A 162 -26.87 -2.72 -2.45
N ALA A 163 -26.34 -1.75 -1.72
CA ALA A 163 -27.02 -0.47 -1.47
C ALA A 163 -27.23 0.32 -2.78
N VAL A 164 -26.21 0.38 -3.64
CA VAL A 164 -26.30 1.05 -4.96
C VAL A 164 -27.33 0.37 -5.85
N LYS A 165 -27.38 -0.97 -5.85
CA LYS A 165 -28.37 -1.74 -6.63
C LYS A 165 -29.80 -1.44 -6.15
N ALA A 166 -30.04 -1.43 -4.85
CA ALA A 166 -31.35 -1.12 -4.28
C ALA A 166 -31.85 0.29 -4.63
N THR A 167 -30.93 1.27 -4.74
CA THR A 167 -31.28 2.65 -5.11
C THR A 167 -31.60 2.81 -6.61
N ARG A 168 -31.18 1.89 -7.46
CA ARG A 168 -31.44 1.90 -8.91
C ARG A 168 -32.78 1.27 -9.30
N GLU A 169 -33.34 0.46 -8.40
CA GLU A 169 -34.60 -0.28 -8.63
C GLU A 169 -35.85 0.47 -8.06
N THR A 170 -35.65 1.65 -7.47
CA THR A 170 -36.71 2.55 -6.98
C THR A 170 -36.86 3.77 -7.88
#